data_0e219fa171b5ac755a9a95fc554d45df
#
_entry.id   0e219fa171b5ac755a9a95fc554d45df
#
_cell.length_a   1.000
_cell.length_b   1.000
_cell.length_c   1.000
_cell.angle_alpha   90.00
_cell.angle_beta   90.00
_cell.angle_gamma   90.00
#
_symmetry.space_group_name_H-M   'P 1'
#
loop_
_entity.id
_entity.type
_entity.pdbx_description
1 polymer ?
#
loop_
_entity_poly.entity_id
_entity_poly.type
_entity_poly.pdbx_seq_one_letter_code
_entity_poly.pdbx_strand_id
1 'polypeptide(L)'
;MTLKQKLINRELTIGSWLSFSYPPICEMMAKAGFEWLVVDMEHTAIDVGDAHHLIQIIDLSGCVPLVRVGSNEPLAIKRAMDAGAHGVVVPMINTPQDAQMAVDALYYPPRGTRGVGLARAQKYGIGFDAYRKWAEHETILIVQIEHIDGVNNIDEIISVEGVDGFLVGPYDLSASLGRPGDWQHRSVVDALEKVESVISQGATVGGYHVVHKNDDELRRRIAGGYKFIAYGSDMVFFAEKLQDEVNFLNQNLVLEKE
;
A
#
# COMPACT_ATOMS: atom_id res chain seq x y z
N MET A 1 17.82 -9.13 3.73
CA MET A 1 17.45 -8.27 2.59
C MET A 1 16.28 -7.41 3.02
N THR A 2 16.33 -6.09 2.83
CA THR A 2 15.26 -5.17 3.19
C THR A 2 14.13 -5.21 2.14
N LEU A 3 12.93 -4.68 2.48
CA LEU A 3 11.84 -4.57 1.52
C LEU A 3 12.25 -3.72 0.30
N LYS A 4 12.95 -2.60 0.54
CA LYS A 4 13.48 -1.76 -0.54
C LYS A 4 14.37 -2.54 -1.50
N GLN A 5 15.28 -3.36 -0.99
CA GLN A 5 16.17 -4.19 -1.82
C GLN A 5 15.38 -5.24 -2.61
N LYS A 6 14.35 -5.84 -2.01
CA LYS A 6 13.44 -6.76 -2.74
C LYS A 6 12.72 -6.06 -3.90
N LEU A 7 12.23 -4.83 -3.68
CA LEU A 7 11.62 -4.04 -4.75
C LEU A 7 12.62 -3.73 -5.87
N ILE A 8 13.83 -3.30 -5.54
CA ILE A 8 14.89 -3.06 -6.52
C ILE A 8 15.20 -4.33 -7.32
N ASN A 9 15.26 -5.48 -6.66
CA ASN A 9 15.52 -6.78 -7.29
C ASN A 9 14.30 -7.39 -7.98
N ARG A 10 13.13 -6.74 -7.87
CA ARG A 10 11.82 -7.23 -8.37
C ARG A 10 11.48 -8.62 -7.83
N GLU A 11 11.75 -8.83 -6.57
CA GLU A 11 11.35 -10.03 -5.86
C GLU A 11 9.89 -9.90 -5.40
N LEU A 12 9.17 -11.03 -5.39
CA LEU A 12 7.81 -11.07 -4.87
C LEU A 12 7.81 -10.73 -3.39
N THR A 13 6.95 -9.81 -3.01
CA THR A 13 6.66 -9.44 -1.63
C THR A 13 5.16 -9.48 -1.38
N ILE A 14 4.75 -9.99 -0.23
CA ILE A 14 3.35 -10.12 0.15
C ILE A 14 3.12 -9.41 1.47
N GLY A 15 2.19 -8.48 1.46
CA GLY A 15 1.73 -7.76 2.63
C GLY A 15 0.21 -7.68 2.68
N SER A 16 -0.30 -6.83 3.57
CA SER A 16 -1.75 -6.65 3.75
C SER A 16 -2.07 -5.23 4.21
N TRP A 17 -3.37 -4.94 4.32
CA TRP A 17 -3.89 -3.66 4.78
C TRP A 17 -4.37 -3.72 6.22
N LEU A 18 -4.19 -2.62 6.94
CA LEU A 18 -4.78 -2.35 8.25
C LEU A 18 -5.81 -1.23 8.13
N SER A 19 -7.05 -1.59 8.43
CA SER A 19 -8.21 -0.70 8.36
C SER A 19 -8.81 -0.42 9.75
N PHE A 20 -8.43 -1.20 10.77
CA PHE A 20 -8.82 -0.96 12.16
C PHE A 20 -7.69 -0.27 12.95
N SER A 21 -8.04 0.75 13.72
CA SER A 21 -7.11 1.41 14.65
C SER A 21 -6.93 0.65 15.98
N TYR A 22 -7.06 -0.69 15.95
CA TYR A 22 -7.04 -1.51 17.15
C TYR A 22 -5.72 -2.27 17.33
N PRO A 23 -4.90 -1.93 18.36
CA PRO A 23 -3.56 -2.48 18.57
C PRO A 23 -3.47 -4.02 18.55
N PRO A 24 -4.35 -4.80 19.21
CA PRO A 24 -4.27 -6.25 19.16
C PRO A 24 -4.43 -6.86 17.76
N ILE A 25 -5.30 -6.30 16.91
CA ILE A 25 -5.45 -6.75 15.52
C ILE A 25 -4.17 -6.45 14.76
N CYS A 26 -3.61 -5.25 14.91
CA CYS A 26 -2.35 -4.87 14.30
C CYS A 26 -1.21 -5.84 14.69
N GLU A 27 -1.09 -6.18 15.96
CA GLU A 27 -0.08 -7.13 16.44
C GLU A 27 -0.29 -8.53 15.83
N MET A 28 -1.52 -9.04 15.78
CA MET A 28 -1.83 -10.33 15.16
C MET A 28 -1.47 -10.32 13.67
N MET A 29 -1.81 -9.27 12.93
CA MET A 29 -1.46 -9.12 11.52
C MET A 29 0.06 -9.07 11.31
N ALA A 30 0.77 -8.27 12.13
CA ALA A 30 2.23 -8.16 12.04
C ALA A 30 2.97 -9.47 12.37
N LYS A 31 2.38 -10.33 13.22
CA LYS A 31 2.91 -11.65 13.58
C LYS A 31 2.45 -12.78 12.65
N ALA A 32 1.49 -12.54 11.77
CA ALA A 32 0.96 -13.57 10.85
C ALA A 32 1.96 -13.98 9.76
N GLY A 33 3.02 -13.19 9.53
CA GLY A 33 4.07 -13.50 8.56
C GLY A 33 4.04 -12.65 7.29
N PHE A 34 3.21 -11.62 7.23
CA PHE A 34 3.29 -10.61 6.18
C PHE A 34 4.63 -9.86 6.24
N GLU A 35 5.20 -9.56 5.08
CA GLU A 35 6.47 -8.84 5.01
C GLU A 35 6.30 -7.35 5.32
N TRP A 36 5.14 -6.82 4.96
CA TRP A 36 4.77 -5.43 5.18
C TRP A 36 3.28 -5.29 5.46
N LEU A 37 2.93 -4.23 6.18
CA LEU A 37 1.54 -3.83 6.42
C LEU A 37 1.36 -2.36 6.06
N VAL A 38 0.29 -2.04 5.34
CA VAL A 38 -0.10 -0.67 5.02
C VAL A 38 -1.18 -0.22 5.99
N VAL A 39 -0.90 0.80 6.77
CA VAL A 39 -1.91 1.52 7.56
C VAL A 39 -2.68 2.45 6.60
N ASP A 40 -3.98 2.25 6.50
CA ASP A 40 -4.83 2.97 5.57
C ASP A 40 -5.42 4.22 6.21
N MET A 41 -4.94 5.41 5.80
CA MET A 41 -5.48 6.69 6.26
C MET A 41 -6.37 7.37 5.21
N GLU A 42 -6.64 6.70 4.07
CA GLU A 42 -7.50 7.24 3.01
C GLU A 42 -8.94 6.80 3.15
N HIS A 43 -9.20 5.50 3.22
CA HIS A 43 -10.55 4.92 3.25
C HIS A 43 -10.96 4.38 4.61
N THR A 44 -10.37 4.89 5.68
CA THR A 44 -10.69 4.50 7.05
C THR A 44 -10.82 5.71 7.97
N ALA A 45 -11.20 5.46 9.23
CA ALA A 45 -11.24 6.48 10.28
C ALA A 45 -9.88 6.64 11.00
N ILE A 46 -8.82 5.97 10.53
CA ILE A 46 -7.48 6.04 11.14
C ILE A 46 -6.90 7.44 10.95
N ASP A 47 -6.66 8.14 12.04
CA ASP A 47 -5.97 9.42 12.04
C ASP A 47 -4.45 9.26 12.21
N VAL A 48 -3.72 10.38 12.21
CA VAL A 48 -2.25 10.37 12.35
C VAL A 48 -1.80 9.87 13.74
N GLY A 49 -2.61 10.04 14.78
CA GLY A 49 -2.33 9.53 16.11
C GLY A 49 -2.47 8.02 16.18
N ASP A 50 -3.55 7.49 15.62
CA ASP A 50 -3.77 6.06 15.47
C ASP A 50 -2.65 5.42 14.63
N ALA A 51 -2.35 6.00 13.46
CA ALA A 51 -1.29 5.52 12.58
C ALA A 51 0.07 5.47 13.30
N HIS A 52 0.39 6.46 14.14
CA HIS A 52 1.62 6.46 14.93
C HIS A 52 1.73 5.22 15.82
N HIS A 53 0.66 4.83 16.51
CA HIS A 53 0.64 3.64 17.38
C HIS A 53 0.73 2.34 16.57
N LEU A 54 0.00 2.26 15.43
CA LEU A 54 0.03 1.08 14.57
C LEU A 54 1.42 0.89 13.95
N ILE A 55 2.05 1.96 13.47
CA ILE A 55 3.43 1.96 12.96
C ILE A 55 4.41 1.43 14.02
N GLN A 56 4.26 1.85 15.29
CA GLN A 56 5.10 1.34 16.38
C GLN A 56 4.97 -0.17 16.55
N ILE A 57 3.75 -0.69 16.52
CA ILE A 57 3.49 -2.13 16.70
C ILE A 57 4.07 -2.93 15.53
N ILE A 58 3.83 -2.48 14.29
CA ILE A 58 4.32 -3.15 13.09
C ILE A 58 5.84 -3.24 13.10
N ASP A 59 6.52 -2.10 13.32
CA ASP A 59 7.96 -1.97 13.33
C ASP A 59 8.61 -2.81 14.45
N LEU A 60 8.10 -2.70 15.68
CA LEU A 60 8.60 -3.48 16.83
C LEU A 60 8.31 -4.98 16.70
N SER A 61 7.34 -5.37 15.87
CA SER A 61 7.05 -6.78 15.55
C SER A 61 7.97 -7.35 14.45
N GLY A 62 8.81 -6.52 13.82
CA GLY A 62 9.71 -6.93 12.75
C GLY A 62 9.07 -6.99 11.36
N CYS A 63 7.84 -6.46 11.22
CA CYS A 63 7.17 -6.26 9.94
C CYS A 63 7.45 -4.83 9.43
N VAL A 64 7.39 -4.61 8.12
CA VAL A 64 7.67 -3.28 7.55
C VAL A 64 6.42 -2.41 7.56
N PRO A 65 6.41 -1.26 8.29
CA PRO A 65 5.27 -0.36 8.31
C PRO A 65 5.27 0.56 7.09
N LEU A 66 4.22 0.48 6.29
CA LEU A 66 3.89 1.43 5.23
C LEU A 66 2.60 2.18 5.62
N VAL A 67 2.38 3.35 5.03
CA VAL A 67 1.17 4.14 5.25
C VAL A 67 0.59 4.56 3.91
N ARG A 68 -0.69 4.28 3.68
CA ARG A 68 -1.42 4.96 2.62
C ARG A 68 -1.89 6.30 3.19
N VAL A 69 -1.33 7.39 2.67
CA VAL A 69 -1.74 8.75 3.05
C VAL A 69 -3.08 9.10 2.43
N GLY A 70 -3.86 9.97 3.08
CA GLY A 70 -5.19 10.35 2.58
C GLY A 70 -5.16 11.23 1.33
N SER A 71 -4.02 11.81 0.99
CA SER A 71 -3.83 12.65 -0.20
C SER A 71 -2.34 12.85 -0.49
N ASN A 72 -2.02 13.28 -1.71
CA ASN A 72 -0.67 13.67 -2.12
C ASN A 72 -0.29 15.06 -1.56
N GLU A 73 -0.26 15.16 -0.24
CA GLU A 73 0.01 16.40 0.49
C GLU A 73 1.33 16.30 1.26
N PRO A 74 2.26 17.27 1.13
CA PRO A 74 3.56 17.21 1.81
C PRO A 74 3.45 17.03 3.33
N LEU A 75 2.42 17.61 3.96
CA LEU A 75 2.22 17.46 5.40
C LEU A 75 1.78 16.03 5.78
N ALA A 76 0.92 15.41 4.98
CA ALA A 76 0.46 14.03 5.23
C ALA A 76 1.63 13.06 5.13
N ILE A 77 2.42 13.14 4.06
CA ILE A 77 3.62 12.33 3.81
C ILE A 77 4.64 12.53 4.94
N LYS A 78 4.96 13.78 5.27
CA LYS A 78 5.91 14.09 6.34
C LYS A 78 5.49 13.49 7.68
N ARG A 79 4.21 13.59 8.07
CA ARG A 79 3.72 13.07 9.35
C ARG A 79 3.80 11.55 9.42
N ALA A 80 3.46 10.84 8.34
CA ALA A 80 3.63 9.40 8.25
C ALA A 80 5.09 8.97 8.44
N MET A 81 6.01 9.64 7.74
CA MET A 81 7.44 9.37 7.84
C MET A 81 8.02 9.72 9.22
N ASP A 82 7.59 10.82 9.83
CA ASP A 82 8.02 11.23 11.17
C ASP A 82 7.50 10.27 12.26
N ALA A 83 6.32 9.68 12.05
CA ALA A 83 5.80 8.59 12.91
C ALA A 83 6.65 7.32 12.84
N GLY A 84 7.47 7.15 11.81
CA GLY A 84 8.39 6.03 11.62
C GLY A 84 7.94 5.01 10.58
N ALA A 85 7.05 5.38 9.66
CA ALA A 85 6.79 4.57 8.47
C ALA A 85 8.08 4.38 7.67
N HIS A 86 8.24 3.22 7.06
CA HIS A 86 9.36 2.95 6.16
C HIS A 86 9.08 3.41 4.72
N GLY A 87 7.87 3.81 4.45
CA GLY A 87 7.45 4.35 3.17
C GLY A 87 5.97 4.69 3.15
N VAL A 88 5.55 5.21 2.02
CA VAL A 88 4.16 5.61 1.79
C VAL A 88 3.59 5.02 0.50
N VAL A 89 2.29 4.79 0.50
CA VAL A 89 1.46 4.62 -0.69
C VAL A 89 0.71 5.92 -0.90
N VAL A 90 0.92 6.57 -2.04
CA VAL A 90 0.32 7.87 -2.33
C VAL A 90 -0.78 7.72 -3.38
N PRO A 91 -2.04 8.04 -3.03
CA PRO A 91 -3.19 7.86 -3.92
C PRO A 91 -3.22 8.92 -5.03
N MET A 92 -4.04 8.66 -6.06
CA MET A 92 -4.41 9.59 -7.13
C MET A 92 -3.23 10.23 -7.87
N ILE A 93 -2.16 9.47 -8.12
CA ILE A 93 -1.03 9.94 -8.93
C ILE A 93 -1.40 9.80 -10.41
N ASN A 94 -1.65 10.94 -11.04
CA ASN A 94 -2.16 11.03 -12.41
C ASN A 94 -1.15 11.58 -13.40
N THR A 95 -0.13 12.27 -12.91
CA THR A 95 0.91 12.92 -13.72
C THR A 95 2.31 12.68 -13.14
N PRO A 96 3.39 12.80 -13.94
CA PRO A 96 4.75 12.75 -13.41
C PRO A 96 5.02 13.89 -12.41
N GLN A 97 4.32 15.03 -12.52
CA GLN A 97 4.40 16.12 -11.55
C GLN A 97 3.84 15.71 -10.18
N ASP A 98 2.75 14.95 -10.15
CA ASP A 98 2.21 14.41 -8.90
C ASP A 98 3.21 13.46 -8.25
N ALA A 99 3.84 12.59 -9.04
CA ALA A 99 4.87 11.69 -8.55
C ALA A 99 6.10 12.45 -8.01
N GLN A 100 6.55 13.49 -8.72
CA GLN A 100 7.65 14.34 -8.26
C GLN A 100 7.31 15.06 -6.95
N MET A 101 6.08 15.56 -6.81
CA MET A 101 5.63 16.20 -5.56
C MET A 101 5.67 15.21 -4.38
N ALA A 102 5.29 13.96 -4.59
CA ALA A 102 5.39 12.92 -3.57
C ALA A 102 6.86 12.62 -3.21
N VAL A 103 7.76 12.53 -4.19
CA VAL A 103 9.21 12.34 -3.98
C VAL A 103 9.77 13.52 -3.18
N ASP A 104 9.46 14.77 -3.56
CA ASP A 104 9.95 15.96 -2.88
C ASP A 104 9.51 16.01 -1.42
N ALA A 105 8.27 15.61 -1.14
CA ALA A 105 7.73 15.56 0.22
C ALA A 105 8.34 14.42 1.09
N LEU A 106 8.81 13.36 0.45
CA LEU A 106 9.30 12.15 1.10
C LEU A 106 10.75 12.26 1.55
N TYR A 107 11.61 12.86 0.73
CA TYR A 107 13.05 12.91 0.95
C TYR A 107 13.52 14.24 1.55
N TYR A 108 14.58 14.16 2.34
CA TYR A 108 15.29 15.36 2.82
C TYR A 108 16.09 16.04 1.70
N PRO A 109 16.40 17.34 1.84
CA PRO A 109 17.35 18.00 0.95
C PRO A 109 18.70 17.28 0.90
N PRO A 110 19.41 17.25 -0.25
CA PRO A 110 19.07 17.95 -1.50
C PRO A 110 18.10 17.20 -2.44
N ARG A 111 17.73 15.94 -2.12
CA ARG A 111 16.89 15.09 -2.98
C ARG A 111 15.43 15.51 -2.97
N GLY A 112 14.93 16.07 -1.89
CA GLY A 112 13.57 16.53 -1.71
C GLY A 112 13.50 17.77 -0.83
N THR A 113 12.30 18.05 -0.30
CA THR A 113 12.00 19.26 0.47
C THR A 113 11.44 18.95 1.87
N ARG A 114 11.45 17.67 2.31
CA ARG A 114 10.93 17.27 3.61
C ARG A 114 11.61 18.04 4.73
N GLY A 115 10.81 18.73 5.56
CA GLY A 115 11.32 19.44 6.74
C GLY A 115 11.81 18.47 7.81
N VAL A 116 12.86 18.88 8.52
CA VAL A 116 13.45 18.08 9.61
C VAL A 116 12.65 18.30 10.90
N GLY A 117 12.13 17.19 11.47
CA GLY A 117 11.53 17.15 12.80
C GLY A 117 12.24 16.07 13.64
N LEU A 118 12.24 16.24 14.95
CA LEU A 118 12.80 15.25 15.88
C LEU A 118 11.66 14.41 16.47
N ALA A 119 11.24 13.39 15.73
CA ALA A 119 10.13 12.54 16.06
C ALA A 119 10.56 11.07 16.30
N ARG A 120 9.63 10.11 16.31
CA ARG A 120 9.92 8.70 16.53
C ARG A 120 10.92 8.14 15.50
N ALA A 121 10.75 8.47 14.22
CA ALA A 121 11.65 8.00 13.15
C ALA A 121 13.12 8.32 13.45
N GLN A 122 13.40 9.50 13.98
CA GLN A 122 14.74 9.95 14.36
C GLN A 122 15.12 9.55 15.81
N LYS A 123 14.42 8.55 16.38
CA LYS A 123 14.60 8.11 17.78
C LYS A 123 14.53 9.31 18.74
N TYR A 124 13.52 10.15 18.54
CA TYR A 124 13.29 11.36 19.34
C TYR A 124 14.51 12.32 19.38
N GLY A 125 15.25 12.36 18.27
CA GLY A 125 16.39 13.25 18.07
C GLY A 125 17.78 12.63 18.27
N ILE A 126 17.90 11.56 19.06
CA ILE A 126 19.19 10.93 19.34
C ILE A 126 19.73 10.08 18.18
N GLY A 127 18.91 9.76 17.19
CA GLY A 127 19.24 8.90 16.03
C GLY A 127 19.18 9.61 14.69
N PHE A 128 19.20 10.94 14.64
CA PHE A 128 18.95 11.69 13.40
C PHE A 128 19.92 11.33 12.27
N ASP A 129 21.23 11.32 12.51
CA ASP A 129 22.22 11.02 11.46
C ASP A 129 22.07 9.61 10.90
N ALA A 130 21.80 8.64 11.76
CA ALA A 130 21.56 7.26 11.33
C ALA A 130 20.27 7.15 10.50
N TYR A 131 19.19 7.80 10.96
CA TYR A 131 17.94 7.83 10.23
C TYR A 131 18.07 8.54 8.88
N ARG A 132 18.77 9.67 8.81
CA ARG A 132 18.98 10.39 7.56
C ARG A 132 19.65 9.52 6.50
N LYS A 133 20.69 8.78 6.88
CA LYS A 133 21.39 7.83 6.00
C LYS A 133 20.47 6.68 5.58
N TRP A 134 19.71 6.14 6.51
CA TRP A 134 18.72 5.10 6.24
C TRP A 134 17.65 5.60 5.28
N ALA A 135 17.06 6.78 5.53
CA ALA A 135 16.00 7.35 4.73
C ALA A 135 16.42 7.64 3.27
N GLU A 136 17.67 7.95 3.04
CA GLU A 136 18.21 8.18 1.70
C GLU A 136 18.16 6.92 0.82
N HIS A 137 18.30 5.72 1.41
CA HIS A 137 18.47 4.47 0.69
C HIS A 137 17.31 3.48 0.87
N GLU A 138 16.61 3.53 1.99
CA GLU A 138 15.65 2.51 2.40
C GLU A 138 14.19 2.98 2.37
N THR A 139 13.95 4.30 2.21
CA THR A 139 12.59 4.84 2.11
C THR A 139 11.90 4.36 0.84
N ILE A 140 10.62 3.99 0.95
CA ILE A 140 9.82 3.41 -0.12
C ILE A 140 8.71 4.37 -0.53
N LEU A 141 8.57 4.60 -1.85
CA LEU A 141 7.44 5.29 -2.46
C LEU A 141 6.71 4.36 -3.42
N ILE A 142 5.47 4.04 -3.08
CA ILE A 142 4.53 3.37 -3.98
C ILE A 142 3.49 4.39 -4.43
N VAL A 143 3.36 4.62 -5.72
CA VAL A 143 2.34 5.50 -6.30
C VAL A 143 1.10 4.68 -6.66
N GLN A 144 -0.10 5.19 -6.37
CA GLN A 144 -1.34 4.48 -6.68
C GLN A 144 -1.90 5.00 -8.02
N ILE A 145 -2.05 4.07 -8.96
CA ILE A 145 -2.59 4.30 -10.31
C ILE A 145 -4.03 3.81 -10.32
N GLU A 146 -4.96 4.75 -10.23
CA GLU A 146 -6.38 4.46 -10.01
C GLU A 146 -7.33 5.42 -10.76
N HIS A 147 -6.78 6.19 -11.69
CA HIS A 147 -7.51 7.04 -12.61
C HIS A 147 -7.01 6.80 -14.04
N ILE A 148 -7.87 6.97 -15.04
CA ILE A 148 -7.49 6.76 -16.44
C ILE A 148 -6.34 7.66 -16.88
N ASP A 149 -6.24 8.87 -16.35
CA ASP A 149 -5.12 9.78 -16.64
C ASP A 149 -3.80 9.21 -16.10
N GLY A 150 -3.79 8.61 -14.89
CA GLY A 150 -2.65 7.91 -14.34
C GLY A 150 -2.22 6.72 -15.21
N VAL A 151 -3.19 5.95 -15.73
CA VAL A 151 -2.92 4.86 -16.68
C VAL A 151 -2.34 5.41 -17.99
N ASN A 152 -2.83 6.56 -18.46
CA ASN A 152 -2.33 7.16 -19.70
C ASN A 152 -0.88 7.67 -19.56
N ASN A 153 -0.51 8.13 -18.39
CA ASN A 153 0.81 8.71 -18.08
C ASN A 153 1.74 7.72 -17.32
N ILE A 154 1.38 6.43 -17.23
CA ILE A 154 2.05 5.48 -16.34
C ILE A 154 3.56 5.38 -16.60
N ASP A 155 3.99 5.36 -17.86
CA ASP A 155 5.40 5.26 -18.23
C ASP A 155 6.21 6.47 -17.73
N GLU A 156 5.64 7.67 -17.83
CA GLU A 156 6.26 8.91 -17.35
C GLU A 156 6.27 8.96 -15.81
N ILE A 157 5.18 8.53 -15.17
CA ILE A 157 5.05 8.49 -13.70
C ILE A 157 6.11 7.55 -13.09
N ILE A 158 6.25 6.33 -13.62
CA ILE A 158 7.19 5.36 -13.06
C ILE A 158 8.65 5.64 -13.39
N SER A 159 8.92 6.53 -14.35
CA SER A 159 10.27 6.98 -14.66
C SER A 159 10.77 8.10 -13.76
N VAL A 160 9.92 8.67 -12.90
CA VAL A 160 10.33 9.65 -11.90
C VAL A 160 11.26 9.01 -10.89
N GLU A 161 12.48 9.56 -10.76
CA GLU A 161 13.48 9.04 -9.82
C GLU A 161 12.98 9.15 -8.37
N GLY A 162 12.91 8.03 -7.69
CA GLY A 162 12.41 7.93 -6.32
C GLY A 162 11.09 7.19 -6.20
N VAL A 163 10.42 6.90 -7.30
CA VAL A 163 9.29 5.97 -7.35
C VAL A 163 9.81 4.54 -7.38
N ASP A 164 9.43 3.72 -6.40
CA ASP A 164 9.89 2.34 -6.25
C ASP A 164 8.97 1.30 -6.88
N GLY A 165 7.74 1.70 -7.09
CA GLY A 165 6.72 0.85 -7.66
C GLY A 165 5.38 1.58 -7.70
N PHE A 166 4.41 0.90 -8.26
CA PHE A 166 3.04 1.39 -8.26
C PHE A 166 2.07 0.32 -7.78
N LEU A 167 0.91 0.75 -7.28
CA LEU A 167 -0.22 -0.10 -6.91
C LEU A 167 -1.41 0.29 -7.77
N VAL A 168 -2.09 -0.71 -8.34
CA VAL A 168 -3.33 -0.46 -9.08
C VAL A 168 -4.51 -0.44 -8.12
N GLY A 169 -5.32 0.63 -8.17
CA GLY A 169 -6.61 0.74 -7.49
C GLY A 169 -7.76 0.46 -8.47
N PRO A 170 -8.17 -0.80 -8.67
CA PRO A 170 -9.09 -1.13 -9.76
C PRO A 170 -10.50 -0.55 -9.55
N TYR A 171 -10.99 -0.42 -8.30
CA TYR A 171 -12.30 0.16 -8.03
C TYR A 171 -12.37 1.62 -8.52
N ASP A 172 -11.42 2.44 -8.10
CA ASP A 172 -11.36 3.85 -8.47
C ASP A 172 -11.06 4.03 -9.97
N LEU A 173 -10.19 3.18 -10.53
CA LEU A 173 -9.93 3.16 -11.97
C LEU A 173 -11.22 2.91 -12.76
N SER A 174 -12.03 1.93 -12.37
CA SER A 174 -13.31 1.67 -13.03
C SER A 174 -14.30 2.83 -12.86
N ALA A 175 -14.31 3.47 -11.69
CA ALA A 175 -15.11 4.65 -11.42
C ALA A 175 -14.68 5.85 -12.27
N SER A 176 -13.38 6.07 -12.47
CA SER A 176 -12.85 7.13 -13.33
C SER A 176 -13.28 7.01 -14.79
N LEU A 177 -13.61 5.78 -15.21
CA LEU A 177 -14.15 5.45 -16.54
C LEU A 177 -15.69 5.48 -16.59
N GLY A 178 -16.36 5.91 -15.48
CA GLY A 178 -17.81 5.90 -15.35
C GLY A 178 -18.44 4.50 -15.26
N ARG A 179 -17.65 3.51 -14.82
CA ARG A 179 -18.02 2.09 -14.74
C ARG A 179 -17.65 1.47 -13.38
N PRO A 180 -18.09 2.05 -12.25
CA PRO A 180 -17.65 1.60 -10.93
C PRO A 180 -17.99 0.11 -10.71
N GLY A 181 -16.95 -0.72 -10.50
CA GLY A 181 -17.09 -2.16 -10.26
C GLY A 181 -17.41 -3.01 -11.50
N ASP A 182 -17.51 -2.45 -12.69
CA ASP A 182 -17.76 -3.19 -13.95
C ASP A 182 -16.43 -3.63 -14.59
N TRP A 183 -15.85 -4.68 -14.03
CA TRP A 183 -14.55 -5.23 -14.45
C TRP A 183 -14.53 -5.82 -15.86
N GLN A 184 -15.69 -6.13 -16.43
CA GLN A 184 -15.81 -6.74 -17.74
C GLN A 184 -16.01 -5.70 -18.84
N HIS A 185 -16.26 -4.45 -18.47
CA HIS A 185 -16.41 -3.38 -19.46
C HIS A 185 -15.12 -3.18 -20.24
N ARG A 186 -15.23 -3.09 -21.56
CA ARG A 186 -14.07 -3.04 -22.47
C ARG A 186 -13.05 -1.96 -22.07
N SER A 187 -13.51 -0.76 -21.71
CA SER A 187 -12.59 0.33 -21.32
C SER A 187 -11.80 0.04 -20.06
N VAL A 188 -12.37 -0.72 -19.10
CA VAL A 188 -11.66 -1.13 -17.87
C VAL A 188 -10.63 -2.20 -18.18
N VAL A 189 -11.02 -3.18 -19.02
CA VAL A 189 -10.10 -4.23 -19.49
C VAL A 189 -8.91 -3.62 -20.23
N ASP A 190 -9.17 -2.71 -21.18
CA ASP A 190 -8.11 -2.05 -21.96
C ASP A 190 -7.14 -1.26 -21.07
N ALA A 191 -7.66 -0.56 -20.04
CA ALA A 191 -6.85 0.17 -19.09
C ALA A 191 -5.95 -0.76 -18.26
N LEU A 192 -6.49 -1.90 -17.78
CA LEU A 192 -5.73 -2.90 -17.05
C LEU A 192 -4.70 -3.61 -17.93
N GLU A 193 -5.04 -3.93 -19.19
CA GLU A 193 -4.11 -4.51 -20.16
C GLU A 193 -2.93 -3.56 -20.43
N LYS A 194 -3.17 -2.25 -20.49
CA LYS A 194 -2.09 -1.25 -20.62
C LYS A 194 -1.16 -1.29 -19.41
N VAL A 195 -1.69 -1.34 -18.19
CA VAL A 195 -0.89 -1.48 -16.96
C VAL A 195 -0.08 -2.78 -16.97
N GLU A 196 -0.69 -3.90 -17.35
CA GLU A 196 0.00 -5.20 -17.44
C GLU A 196 1.12 -5.19 -18.50
N SER A 197 0.95 -4.44 -19.59
CA SER A 197 2.02 -4.27 -20.59
C SER A 197 3.26 -3.57 -20.02
N VAL A 198 3.07 -2.55 -19.17
CA VAL A 198 4.17 -1.84 -18.50
C VAL A 198 4.92 -2.77 -17.53
N ILE A 199 4.19 -3.60 -16.79
CA ILE A 199 4.79 -4.58 -15.87
C ILE A 199 5.66 -5.58 -16.65
N SER A 200 5.16 -6.07 -17.80
CA SER A 200 5.87 -7.04 -18.63
C SER A 200 7.16 -6.49 -19.24
N GLN A 201 7.23 -5.19 -19.49
CA GLN A 201 8.45 -4.50 -19.96
C GLN A 201 9.50 -4.38 -18.85
N GLY A 202 9.10 -4.59 -17.61
CA GLY A 202 9.99 -4.66 -16.47
C GLY A 202 10.61 -3.32 -16.07
N ALA A 203 9.96 -2.18 -16.30
CA ALA A 203 10.47 -0.86 -15.96
C ALA A 203 10.49 -0.61 -14.45
N THR A 204 9.46 -1.11 -13.72
CA THR A 204 9.33 -0.96 -12.26
C THR A 204 8.53 -2.11 -11.65
N VAL A 205 8.31 -2.07 -10.33
CA VAL A 205 7.52 -3.06 -9.60
C VAL A 205 6.03 -2.68 -9.68
N GLY A 206 5.23 -3.55 -10.30
CA GLY A 206 3.78 -3.44 -10.26
C GLY A 206 3.22 -4.11 -9.01
N GLY A 207 2.28 -3.42 -8.37
CA GLY A 207 1.52 -3.91 -7.22
C GLY A 207 0.05 -4.12 -7.54
N TYR A 208 -0.58 -5.04 -6.81
CA TYR A 208 -2.01 -5.34 -6.93
C TYR A 208 -2.60 -5.72 -5.58
N HIS A 209 -3.83 -5.32 -5.32
CA HIS A 209 -4.58 -5.71 -4.13
C HIS A 209 -5.56 -6.83 -4.46
N VAL A 210 -5.27 -8.03 -3.98
CA VAL A 210 -6.20 -9.18 -3.99
C VAL A 210 -7.07 -9.06 -2.74
N VAL A 211 -8.23 -8.45 -2.88
CA VAL A 211 -9.10 -8.04 -1.75
C VAL A 211 -9.66 -9.24 -0.99
N HIS A 212 -10.24 -10.20 -1.71
CA HIS A 212 -10.84 -11.40 -1.14
C HIS A 212 -9.94 -12.62 -1.36
N LYS A 213 -10.09 -13.63 -0.52
CA LYS A 213 -9.39 -14.90 -0.73
C LYS A 213 -9.73 -15.48 -2.10
N ASN A 214 -8.77 -15.42 -3.02
CA ASN A 214 -8.91 -15.93 -4.37
C ASN A 214 -7.55 -16.44 -4.88
N ASP A 215 -7.35 -17.76 -4.77
CA ASP A 215 -6.10 -18.39 -5.14
C ASP A 215 -5.79 -18.27 -6.63
N ASP A 216 -6.82 -18.32 -7.49
CA ASP A 216 -6.63 -18.21 -8.94
C ASP A 216 -6.25 -16.78 -9.34
N GLU A 217 -6.88 -15.77 -8.74
CA GLU A 217 -6.51 -14.38 -8.97
C GLU A 217 -5.08 -14.10 -8.49
N LEU A 218 -4.75 -14.51 -7.27
CA LEU A 218 -3.39 -14.35 -6.73
C LEU A 218 -2.34 -14.95 -7.67
N ARG A 219 -2.54 -16.21 -8.09
CA ARG A 219 -1.62 -16.89 -9.01
C ARG A 219 -1.54 -16.18 -10.36
N ARG A 220 -2.67 -15.74 -10.90
CA ARG A 220 -2.72 -14.99 -12.16
C ARG A 220 -1.93 -13.69 -12.07
N ARG A 221 -2.08 -12.92 -10.98
CA ARG A 221 -1.35 -11.66 -10.79
C ARG A 221 0.15 -11.89 -10.65
N ILE A 222 0.56 -12.88 -9.85
CA ILE A 222 1.98 -13.24 -9.72
C ILE A 222 2.57 -13.69 -11.08
N ALA A 223 1.85 -14.53 -11.82
CA ALA A 223 2.27 -14.99 -13.15
C ALA A 223 2.31 -13.83 -14.17
N GLY A 224 1.42 -12.84 -14.03
CA GLY A 224 1.42 -11.61 -14.82
C GLY A 224 2.53 -10.61 -14.48
N GLY A 225 3.41 -10.96 -13.52
CA GLY A 225 4.59 -10.17 -13.19
C GLY A 225 4.43 -9.18 -12.04
N TYR A 226 3.26 -9.13 -11.39
CA TYR A 226 3.09 -8.32 -10.18
C TYR A 226 3.98 -8.85 -9.05
N LYS A 227 4.66 -7.95 -8.34
CA LYS A 227 5.66 -8.29 -7.30
C LYS A 227 5.38 -7.66 -5.94
N PHE A 228 4.52 -6.65 -5.86
CA PHE A 228 4.09 -6.02 -4.63
C PHE A 228 2.61 -6.35 -4.40
N ILE A 229 2.34 -7.47 -3.73
CA ILE A 229 0.97 -8.00 -3.57
C ILE A 229 0.44 -7.64 -2.18
N ALA A 230 -0.61 -6.83 -2.16
CA ALA A 230 -1.47 -6.67 -0.99
C ALA A 230 -2.51 -7.80 -0.99
N TYR A 231 -2.59 -8.59 0.06
CA TYR A 231 -3.51 -9.70 0.18
C TYR A 231 -4.47 -9.47 1.33
N GLY A 232 -5.75 -9.34 1.02
CA GLY A 232 -6.81 -9.06 1.97
C GLY A 232 -6.62 -7.76 2.77
N SER A 233 -7.36 -7.65 3.84
CA SER A 233 -7.18 -6.68 4.92
C SER A 233 -7.69 -7.28 6.23
N ASP A 234 -7.31 -6.71 7.35
CA ASP A 234 -7.82 -7.10 8.67
C ASP A 234 -9.35 -7.13 8.71
N MET A 235 -9.99 -6.11 8.14
CA MET A 235 -11.45 -5.98 8.09
C MET A 235 -12.09 -7.09 7.24
N VAL A 236 -11.51 -7.38 6.06
CA VAL A 236 -12.03 -8.42 5.15
C VAL A 236 -11.86 -9.80 5.79
N PHE A 237 -10.68 -10.11 6.33
CA PHE A 237 -10.44 -11.38 7.02
C PHE A 237 -11.41 -11.62 8.16
N PHE A 238 -11.67 -10.57 8.96
CA PHE A 238 -12.60 -10.67 10.09
C PHE A 238 -14.05 -10.86 9.62
N ALA A 239 -14.50 -10.07 8.64
CA ALA A 239 -15.85 -10.16 8.09
C ALA A 239 -16.13 -11.52 7.44
N GLU A 240 -15.21 -12.01 6.60
CA GLU A 240 -15.34 -13.31 5.94
C GLU A 240 -15.38 -14.45 6.98
N LYS A 241 -14.49 -14.41 7.98
CA LYS A 241 -14.47 -15.44 9.02
C LYS A 241 -15.76 -15.46 9.84
N LEU A 242 -16.30 -14.30 10.21
CA LEU A 242 -17.59 -14.23 10.90
C LEU A 242 -18.71 -14.81 10.04
N GLN A 243 -18.75 -14.49 8.76
CA GLN A 243 -19.77 -15.03 7.86
C GLN A 243 -19.66 -16.55 7.72
N ASP A 244 -18.44 -17.07 7.61
CA ASP A 244 -18.18 -18.51 7.56
C ASP A 244 -18.68 -19.23 8.81
N GLU A 245 -18.41 -18.69 10.00
CA GLU A 245 -18.86 -19.28 11.27
C GLU A 245 -20.40 -19.25 11.38
N VAL A 246 -21.04 -18.14 11.01
CA VAL A 246 -22.52 -18.06 11.02
C VAL A 246 -23.13 -19.04 10.03
N ASN A 247 -22.55 -19.17 8.85
CA ASN A 247 -23.02 -20.13 7.85
C ASN A 247 -22.86 -21.58 8.35
N PHE A 248 -21.71 -21.90 8.99
CA PHE A 248 -21.48 -23.20 9.61
C PHE A 248 -22.53 -23.51 10.69
N LEU A 249 -22.81 -22.56 11.58
CA LEU A 249 -23.83 -22.72 12.63
C LEU A 249 -25.22 -22.96 12.03
N ASN A 250 -25.62 -22.19 11.01
CA ASN A 250 -26.92 -22.32 10.36
C ASN A 250 -27.08 -23.67 9.63
N GLN A 251 -26.00 -24.24 9.12
CA GLN A 251 -26.03 -25.52 8.42
C GLN A 251 -26.01 -26.73 9.37
N ASN A 252 -25.36 -26.60 10.51
CA ASN A 252 -25.12 -27.73 11.42
C ASN A 252 -25.96 -27.69 12.70
N LEU A 253 -26.44 -26.52 13.08
CA LEU A 253 -27.40 -26.36 14.15
C LEU A 253 -28.76 -26.09 13.51
N VAL A 254 -29.42 -27.13 13.02
CA VAL A 254 -30.85 -27.07 12.71
C VAL A 254 -31.55 -26.87 14.06
N LEU A 255 -31.73 -25.63 14.44
CA LEU A 255 -32.69 -25.30 15.48
C LEU A 255 -34.02 -25.68 14.89
N GLU A 256 -34.54 -26.85 15.31
CA GLU A 256 -35.92 -27.21 15.06
C GLU A 256 -36.77 -26.02 15.55
N LYS A 257 -37.27 -25.26 14.59
CA LYS A 257 -38.28 -24.26 14.87
C LYS A 257 -39.56 -25.07 15.10
N GLU A 258 -39.82 -25.38 16.38
CA GLU A 258 -41.17 -25.75 16.81
C GLU A 258 -42.12 -24.58 16.58
#